data_e0fadc8cc507cdf42288f641f2672846
#
_entry.id   e0fadc8cc507cdf42288f641f2672846
#
_cell.length_a   1.000
_cell.length_b   1.000
_cell.length_c   1.000
_cell.angle_alpha   90.00
_cell.angle_beta   90.00
_cell.angle_gamma   90.00
#
_symmetry.space_group_name_H-M   'P 1'
#
loop_
_entity.id
_entity.type
_entity.pdbx_description
1 polymer ?
#
loop_
_entity_poly.entity_id
_entity_poly.type
_entity_poly.pdbx_seq_one_letter_code
_entity_poly.pdbx_strand_id
1 'polypeptide(L)'
;MAHLAEAKSNKSYERQKSSLHKELVNFLSSLPVPKALPSASPSVIKKFLAWKDNSGKTVVLLFDCPGLGQRQRASCSCPTRLAAGTVDSLIGKLRSIFVEESLGGEWDDRLRIGNPVSHPSIKAYLKCVREEQPQARVQPRKAVPLFINKFLAVARSIMS
;
A
#
# COMPACT_ATOMS: atom_id res chain seq x y z
N MET A 1 -16.68 -7.12 -27.11
CA MET A 1 -15.39 -6.49 -26.79
C MET A 1 -15.17 -6.30 -25.29
N ALA A 2 -16.20 -5.91 -24.52
CA ALA A 2 -16.09 -5.73 -23.06
C ALA A 2 -15.71 -7.02 -22.28
N HIS A 3 -16.25 -8.17 -22.64
CA HIS A 3 -15.98 -9.45 -21.97
C HIS A 3 -14.54 -9.93 -22.10
N LEU A 4 -13.82 -9.60 -23.17
CA LEU A 4 -12.41 -9.96 -23.33
C LEU A 4 -11.48 -9.14 -22.43
N ALA A 5 -11.80 -7.87 -22.21
CA ALA A 5 -11.03 -7.01 -21.31
C ALA A 5 -11.20 -7.43 -19.85
N GLU A 6 -12.42 -7.78 -19.43
CA GLU A 6 -12.72 -8.32 -18.09
C GLU A 6 -12.01 -9.65 -17.84
N ALA A 7 -12.03 -10.58 -18.81
CA ALA A 7 -11.34 -11.86 -18.69
C ALA A 7 -9.82 -11.70 -18.55
N LYS A 8 -9.21 -10.75 -19.26
CA LYS A 8 -7.78 -10.44 -19.13
C LYS A 8 -7.46 -9.80 -17.78
N SER A 9 -8.31 -8.88 -17.32
CA SER A 9 -8.18 -8.23 -16.02
C SER A 9 -8.25 -9.25 -14.89
N ASN A 10 -9.21 -10.18 -14.93
CA ASN A 10 -9.34 -11.25 -13.94
C ASN A 10 -8.12 -12.17 -13.91
N LYS A 11 -7.57 -12.55 -15.06
CA LYS A 11 -6.36 -13.37 -15.11
C LYS A 11 -5.14 -12.67 -14.50
N SER A 12 -4.98 -11.38 -14.75
CA SER A 12 -3.90 -10.60 -14.16
C SER A 12 -4.06 -10.49 -12.65
N TYR A 13 -5.25 -10.20 -12.18
CA TYR A 13 -5.57 -10.14 -10.75
C TYR A 13 -5.28 -11.48 -10.06
N GLU A 14 -5.74 -12.60 -10.63
CA GLU A 14 -5.51 -13.93 -10.07
C GLU A 14 -4.02 -14.32 -10.02
N ARG A 15 -3.25 -13.93 -11.02
CA ARG A 15 -1.79 -14.12 -11.00
C ARG A 15 -1.13 -13.33 -9.88
N GLN A 16 -1.51 -12.07 -9.72
CA GLN A 16 -0.98 -11.21 -8.67
C GLN A 16 -1.35 -11.74 -7.28
N LYS A 17 -2.60 -12.18 -7.12
CA LYS A 17 -3.06 -12.78 -5.87
C LYS A 17 -2.34 -14.09 -5.56
N SER A 18 -2.15 -14.96 -6.54
CA SER A 18 -1.38 -16.22 -6.38
C SER A 18 0.08 -15.95 -6.01
N SER A 19 0.72 -14.99 -6.65
CA SER A 19 2.08 -14.57 -6.32
C SER A 19 2.18 -14.04 -4.90
N LEU A 20 1.22 -13.19 -4.51
CA LEU A 20 1.14 -12.62 -3.17
C LEU A 20 0.91 -13.71 -2.11
N HIS A 21 0.08 -14.69 -2.42
CA HIS A 21 -0.15 -15.84 -1.54
C HIS A 21 1.15 -16.61 -1.27
N LYS A 22 1.93 -16.90 -2.31
CA LYS A 22 3.24 -17.54 -2.17
C LYS A 22 4.21 -16.73 -1.34
N GLU A 23 4.26 -15.42 -1.57
CA GLU A 23 5.10 -14.52 -0.79
C GLU A 23 4.72 -14.50 0.68
N LEU A 24 3.42 -14.47 0.98
CA LEU A 24 2.91 -14.51 2.34
C LEU A 24 3.27 -15.82 3.04
N VAL A 25 3.07 -16.95 2.38
CA VAL A 25 3.45 -18.27 2.92
C VAL A 25 4.95 -18.34 3.21
N ASN A 26 5.78 -17.86 2.30
CA ASN A 26 7.23 -17.82 2.48
C ASN A 26 7.62 -16.90 3.64
N PHE A 27 7.00 -15.74 3.75
CA PHE A 27 7.22 -14.81 4.85
C PHE A 27 6.87 -15.44 6.21
N LEU A 28 5.71 -16.09 6.29
CA LEU A 28 5.27 -16.78 7.52
C LEU A 28 6.23 -17.91 7.92
N SER A 29 6.76 -18.63 6.94
CA SER A 29 7.75 -19.69 7.18
C SER A 29 9.11 -19.15 7.62
N SER A 30 9.46 -17.94 7.25
CA SER A 30 10.74 -17.29 7.61
C SER A 30 10.72 -16.58 8.95
N LEU A 31 9.59 -16.51 9.62
CA LEU A 31 9.50 -15.91 10.96
C LEU A 31 10.31 -16.71 11.98
N PRO A 32 10.81 -16.07 13.08
CA PRO A 32 11.49 -16.77 14.15
C PRO A 32 10.69 -17.95 14.72
N VAL A 33 9.37 -17.80 14.78
CA VAL A 33 8.42 -18.89 15.03
C VAL A 33 7.58 -19.05 13.76
N PRO A 34 7.89 -20.04 12.90
CA PRO A 34 7.15 -20.25 11.66
C PRO A 34 5.66 -20.45 11.92
N LYS A 35 4.83 -19.86 11.07
CA LYS A 35 3.37 -19.93 11.16
C LYS A 35 2.77 -20.44 9.87
N ALA A 36 1.70 -21.24 9.99
CA ALA A 36 0.84 -21.57 8.87
C ALA A 36 -0.12 -20.40 8.60
N LEU A 37 -0.64 -20.33 7.37
CA LEU A 37 -1.57 -19.27 6.97
C LEU A 37 -2.78 -19.13 7.91
N PRO A 38 -3.45 -20.24 8.33
CA PRO A 38 -4.58 -20.14 9.26
C PRO A 38 -4.24 -19.59 10.65
N SER A 39 -2.97 -19.61 11.01
CA SER A 39 -2.49 -19.11 12.32
C SER A 39 -2.02 -17.67 12.28
N ALA A 40 -2.12 -17.00 11.15
CA ALA A 40 -1.71 -15.61 11.00
C ALA A 40 -2.58 -14.68 11.83
N SER A 41 -1.95 -13.82 12.61
CA SER A 41 -2.63 -12.79 13.41
C SER A 41 -2.60 -11.43 12.70
N PRO A 42 -3.43 -10.45 13.10
CA PRO A 42 -3.36 -9.10 12.56
C PRO A 42 -1.98 -8.45 12.67
N SER A 43 -1.26 -8.67 13.77
CA SER A 43 0.09 -8.14 13.96
C SER A 43 1.09 -8.71 12.96
N VAL A 44 0.96 -9.98 12.60
CA VAL A 44 1.79 -10.63 11.59
C VAL A 44 1.49 -10.08 10.20
N ILE A 45 0.23 -9.83 9.88
CA ILE A 45 -0.16 -9.19 8.62
C ILE A 45 0.43 -7.78 8.52
N LYS A 46 0.42 -7.01 9.59
CA LYS A 46 1.07 -5.70 9.62
C LYS A 46 2.59 -5.79 9.38
N LYS A 47 3.25 -6.77 9.97
CA LYS A 47 4.68 -7.04 9.71
C LYS A 47 4.94 -7.40 8.25
N PHE A 48 4.08 -8.20 7.65
CA PHE A 48 4.16 -8.52 6.24
C PHE A 48 3.99 -7.27 5.34
N LEU A 49 3.01 -6.43 5.64
CA LEU A 49 2.81 -5.18 4.92
C LEU A 49 4.02 -4.24 5.05
N ALA A 50 4.59 -4.11 6.24
CA ALA A 50 5.78 -3.32 6.47
C ALA A 50 7.00 -3.88 5.70
N TRP A 51 7.13 -5.21 5.67
CA TRP A 51 8.18 -5.87 4.88
C TRP A 51 8.02 -5.62 3.38
N LYS A 52 6.78 -5.71 2.86
CA LYS A 52 6.48 -5.38 1.46
C LYS A 52 6.73 -3.90 1.16
N ASP A 53 6.45 -3.04 2.10
CA ASP A 53 6.64 -1.59 1.98
C ASP A 53 8.10 -1.22 1.65
N ASN A 54 9.06 -1.94 2.19
CA ASN A 54 10.48 -1.76 1.90
C ASN A 54 10.85 -2.05 0.43
N SER A 55 10.04 -2.79 -0.30
CA SER A 55 10.22 -3.06 -1.73
C SER A 55 9.62 -1.98 -2.62
N GLY A 56 8.99 -0.97 -2.05
CA GLY A 56 8.34 0.12 -2.78
C GLY A 56 9.33 1.04 -3.47
N LYS A 57 8.86 1.72 -4.50
CA LYS A 57 9.64 2.66 -5.31
C LYS A 57 9.20 4.11 -5.15
N THR A 58 8.18 4.36 -4.33
CA THR A 58 7.71 5.71 -4.04
C THR A 58 8.59 6.33 -2.97
N VAL A 59 9.31 7.37 -3.34
CA VAL A 59 10.19 8.08 -2.40
C VAL A 59 9.34 8.94 -1.46
N VAL A 60 9.49 8.75 -0.17
CA VAL A 60 8.90 9.59 0.87
C VAL A 60 9.96 10.59 1.33
N LEU A 61 9.83 11.83 0.90
CA LEU A 61 10.79 12.87 1.23
C LEU A 61 10.70 13.24 2.72
N LEU A 62 11.85 13.22 3.39
CA LEU A 62 11.94 13.68 4.76
C LEU A 62 11.80 15.21 4.82
N PHE A 63 11.36 15.72 5.95
CA PHE A 63 11.09 17.15 6.16
C PHE A 63 12.33 18.03 5.89
N ASP A 64 13.51 17.52 6.18
CA ASP A 64 14.80 18.20 6.00
C ASP A 64 15.45 17.92 4.65
N CYS A 65 14.79 17.19 3.75
CA CYS A 65 15.34 16.83 2.46
C CYS A 65 15.46 18.07 1.54
N PRO A 66 16.65 18.37 0.97
CA PRO A 66 16.83 19.49 0.04
C PRO A 66 15.96 19.38 -1.23
N GLY A 67 15.59 18.16 -1.61
CA GLY A 67 14.71 17.91 -2.77
C GLY A 67 13.23 18.16 -2.52
N LEU A 68 12.85 18.50 -1.28
CA LEU A 68 11.45 18.74 -0.94
C LEU A 68 10.90 19.95 -1.71
N GLY A 69 9.86 19.72 -2.49
CA GLY A 69 9.23 20.76 -3.31
C GLY A 69 9.91 21.06 -4.64
N GLN A 70 11.00 20.38 -5.00
CA GLN A 70 11.67 20.55 -6.28
C GLN A 70 11.16 19.59 -7.35
N ARG A 71 11.07 20.07 -8.60
CA ARG A 71 10.61 19.27 -9.74
C ARG A 71 11.61 18.22 -10.20
N GLN A 72 12.88 18.55 -10.18
CA GLN A 72 13.96 17.63 -10.52
C GLN A 72 14.64 17.16 -9.24
N ARG A 73 14.64 15.83 -9.06
CA ARG A 73 15.24 15.22 -7.87
C ARG A 73 16.74 15.01 -8.11
N ALA A 74 17.55 15.65 -7.30
CA ALA A 74 18.84 15.09 -6.98
C ALA A 74 18.59 13.76 -6.22
N SER A 75 19.45 12.76 -6.44
CA SER A 75 19.41 11.53 -5.67
C SER A 75 19.50 11.86 -4.18
N CYS A 76 18.52 11.42 -3.40
CA CYS A 76 18.49 11.57 -1.95
C CYS A 76 18.43 10.21 -1.27
N SER A 77 18.82 10.17 0.00
CA SER A 77 18.76 8.96 0.84
C SER A 77 17.42 8.77 1.53
N CYS A 78 16.37 9.48 1.08
CA CYS A 78 15.04 9.35 1.64
C CYS A 78 14.47 7.94 1.43
N PRO A 79 13.69 7.42 2.39
CA PRO A 79 13.14 6.08 2.28
C PRO A 79 12.18 5.94 1.11
N THR A 80 12.14 4.75 0.54
CA THR A 80 11.17 4.39 -0.48
C THR A 80 10.11 3.48 0.12
N ARG A 81 8.88 3.65 -0.30
CA ARG A 81 7.73 2.88 0.19
C ARG A 81 6.77 2.55 -0.93
N LEU A 82 5.80 1.68 -0.66
CA LEU A 82 4.69 1.44 -1.57
C LEU A 82 3.75 2.65 -1.59
N ALA A 83 3.24 3.00 -2.77
CA ALA A 83 2.18 3.99 -2.86
C ALA A 83 0.92 3.53 -2.12
N ALA A 84 0.15 4.46 -1.55
CA ALA A 84 -1.05 4.15 -0.77
C ALA A 84 -2.07 3.32 -1.55
N GLY A 85 -2.26 3.59 -2.84
CA GLY A 85 -3.13 2.79 -3.71
C GLY A 85 -2.64 1.35 -3.88
N THR A 86 -1.32 1.12 -3.92
CA THR A 86 -0.74 -0.22 -3.97
C THR A 86 -0.96 -0.96 -2.66
N VAL A 87 -0.80 -0.30 -1.52
CA VAL A 87 -1.08 -0.88 -0.19
C VAL A 87 -2.55 -1.28 -0.07
N ASP A 88 -3.46 -0.42 -0.49
CA ASP A 88 -4.90 -0.70 -0.49
C ASP A 88 -5.24 -1.93 -1.36
N SER A 89 -4.67 -2.01 -2.55
CA SER A 89 -4.80 -3.18 -3.43
C SER A 89 -4.25 -4.47 -2.80
N LEU A 90 -3.09 -4.40 -2.14
CA LEU A 90 -2.52 -5.54 -1.40
C LEU A 90 -3.45 -6.02 -0.29
N ILE A 91 -4.00 -5.11 0.49
CA ILE A 91 -4.94 -5.42 1.58
C ILE A 91 -6.18 -6.13 1.03
N GLY A 92 -6.73 -5.66 -0.09
CA GLY A 92 -7.86 -6.31 -0.75
C GLY A 92 -7.54 -7.74 -1.20
N LYS A 93 -6.38 -7.96 -1.80
CA LYS A 93 -5.93 -9.31 -2.22
C LYS A 93 -5.67 -10.22 -1.03
N LEU A 94 -5.03 -9.72 0.02
CA LEU A 94 -4.81 -10.47 1.25
C LEU A 94 -6.15 -10.90 1.90
N ARG A 95 -7.12 -10.00 1.95
CA ARG A 95 -8.46 -10.32 2.46
C ARG A 95 -9.09 -11.46 1.66
N SER A 96 -9.00 -11.41 0.33
CA SER A 96 -9.49 -12.46 -0.56
C SER A 96 -8.79 -13.81 -0.34
N ILE A 97 -7.47 -13.81 -0.14
CA ILE A 97 -6.70 -15.02 0.17
C ILE A 97 -7.24 -15.71 1.43
N PHE A 98 -7.45 -14.95 2.50
CA PHE A 98 -7.99 -15.52 3.74
C PHE A 98 -9.44 -15.99 3.62
N VAL A 99 -10.26 -15.33 2.82
CA VAL A 99 -11.62 -15.81 2.51
C VAL A 99 -11.57 -17.16 1.79
N GLU A 100 -10.68 -17.34 0.84
CA GLU A 100 -10.50 -18.62 0.13
C GLU A 100 -10.02 -19.74 1.05
N GLU A 101 -9.26 -19.41 2.09
CA GLU A 101 -8.84 -20.35 3.14
C GLU A 101 -9.93 -20.59 4.22
N SER A 102 -11.15 -20.24 3.92
CA SER A 102 -12.31 -20.36 4.84
C SER A 102 -12.20 -19.53 6.13
N LEU A 103 -11.38 -18.49 6.09
CA LEU A 103 -11.20 -17.55 7.19
C LEU A 103 -11.91 -16.21 6.87
N GLY A 104 -13.16 -16.31 6.41
CA GLY A 104 -14.02 -15.16 6.18
C GLY A 104 -14.56 -14.57 7.48
N GLY A 105 -15.19 -13.41 7.36
CA GLY A 105 -15.80 -12.73 8.49
C GLY A 105 -14.85 -11.78 9.22
N GLU A 106 -15.37 -11.13 10.23
CA GLU A 106 -14.59 -10.19 11.04
C GLU A 106 -13.63 -10.92 11.98
N TRP A 107 -12.52 -10.28 12.29
CA TRP A 107 -11.57 -10.80 13.27
C TRP A 107 -12.12 -10.63 14.70
N ASP A 108 -12.10 -11.72 15.46
CA ASP A 108 -12.42 -11.73 16.88
C ASP A 108 -11.12 -11.81 17.71
N ASP A 109 -10.78 -10.73 18.41
CA ASP A 109 -9.56 -10.66 19.22
C ASP A 109 -9.54 -11.65 20.39
N ARG A 110 -10.71 -11.93 20.94
CA ARG A 110 -10.85 -12.82 22.10
C ARG A 110 -10.63 -14.27 21.72
N LEU A 111 -11.29 -14.69 20.64
CA LEU A 111 -11.20 -16.07 20.16
C LEU A 111 -10.05 -16.28 19.18
N ARG A 112 -9.47 -15.19 18.67
CA ARG A 112 -8.39 -15.18 17.66
C ARG A 112 -8.76 -15.98 16.41
N ILE A 113 -9.97 -15.79 15.95
CA ILE A 113 -10.54 -16.39 14.75
C ILE A 113 -11.08 -15.33 13.81
N GLY A 114 -11.25 -15.71 12.56
CA GLY A 114 -11.76 -14.84 11.50
C GLY A 114 -10.65 -14.38 10.56
N ASN A 115 -10.94 -13.37 9.77
CA ASN A 115 -10.01 -12.83 8.80
C ASN A 115 -9.10 -11.78 9.47
N PRO A 116 -7.79 -12.05 9.65
CA PRO A 116 -6.90 -11.11 10.33
C PRO A 116 -6.74 -9.78 9.58
N VAL A 117 -7.01 -9.75 8.29
CA VAL A 117 -6.97 -8.52 7.46
C VAL A 117 -8.15 -7.60 7.75
N SER A 118 -9.23 -8.12 8.34
CA SER A 118 -10.40 -7.35 8.75
C SER A 118 -10.22 -6.61 10.07
N HIS A 119 -9.13 -6.84 10.79
CA HIS A 119 -8.87 -6.16 12.06
C HIS A 119 -8.73 -4.65 11.86
N PRO A 120 -9.26 -3.83 12.79
CA PRO A 120 -9.17 -2.36 12.70
C PRO A 120 -7.74 -1.82 12.57
N SER A 121 -6.73 -2.51 13.10
CA SER A 121 -5.34 -2.11 12.99
C SER A 121 -4.82 -2.10 11.55
N ILE A 122 -5.37 -2.92 10.67
CA ILE A 122 -5.02 -2.92 9.24
C ILE A 122 -5.58 -1.67 8.55
N LYS A 123 -6.82 -1.28 8.88
CA LYS A 123 -7.39 0.00 8.41
C LYS A 123 -6.58 1.19 8.91
N ALA A 124 -6.16 1.15 10.17
CA ALA A 124 -5.33 2.18 10.76
C ALA A 124 -3.96 2.28 10.05
N TYR A 125 -3.35 1.15 9.72
CA TYR A 125 -2.11 1.12 8.94
C TYR A 125 -2.27 1.81 7.58
N LEU A 126 -3.31 1.47 6.82
CA LEU A 126 -3.59 2.10 5.54
C LEU A 126 -3.85 3.61 5.68
N LYS A 127 -4.60 4.00 6.71
CA LYS A 127 -4.84 5.41 7.02
C LYS A 127 -3.53 6.15 7.26
N CYS A 128 -2.62 5.60 8.05
CA CYS A 128 -1.30 6.18 8.29
C CYS A 128 -0.50 6.35 7.00
N VAL A 129 -0.51 5.34 6.13
CA VAL A 129 0.17 5.41 4.83
C VAL A 129 -0.41 6.53 3.96
N ARG A 130 -1.74 6.66 3.93
CA ARG A 130 -2.43 7.72 3.17
C ARG A 130 -2.15 9.11 3.72
N GLU A 131 -2.00 9.26 5.03
CA GLU A 131 -1.69 10.54 5.66
C GLU A 131 -0.22 10.93 5.54
N GLU A 132 0.68 9.96 5.63
CA GLU A 132 2.13 10.18 5.56
C GLU A 132 2.57 10.69 4.18
N GLN A 133 2.04 10.12 3.11
CA GLN A 133 2.47 10.46 1.76
C GLN A 133 2.18 11.92 1.36
N PRO A 134 0.97 12.46 1.58
CA PRO A 134 0.72 13.88 1.35
C PRO A 134 1.55 14.81 2.26
N GLN A 135 1.73 14.45 3.52
CA GLN A 135 2.53 15.24 4.47
C GLN A 135 4.00 15.29 4.05
N ALA A 136 4.54 14.18 3.56
CA ALA A 136 5.89 14.13 3.01
C ALA A 136 6.01 14.76 1.61
N ARG A 137 4.94 15.39 1.11
CA ARG A 137 4.87 15.98 -0.22
C ARG A 137 5.31 15.02 -1.33
N VAL A 138 4.93 13.76 -1.20
CA VAL A 138 5.11 12.79 -2.27
C VAL A 138 4.27 13.23 -3.45
N GLN A 139 4.95 13.63 -4.52
CA GLN A 139 4.24 13.95 -5.74
C GLN A 139 3.80 12.65 -6.43
N PRO A 140 2.51 12.44 -6.67
CA PRO A 140 2.08 11.34 -7.50
C PRO A 140 2.69 11.48 -8.89
N ARG A 141 3.01 10.38 -9.55
CA ARG A 141 3.57 10.37 -10.90
C ARG A 141 2.65 11.00 -11.96
N LYS A 142 1.40 11.25 -11.62
CA LYS A 142 0.46 11.95 -12.50
C LYS A 142 0.83 13.42 -12.57
N ALA A 143 0.81 13.96 -13.77
CA ALA A 143 1.05 15.38 -13.99
C ALA A 143 0.18 16.23 -13.07
N VAL A 144 0.80 17.23 -12.45
CA VAL A 144 0.07 18.25 -11.69
C VAL A 144 -0.97 18.88 -12.60
N PRO A 145 -2.24 18.97 -12.19
CA PRO A 145 -3.25 19.60 -13.00
C PRO A 145 -2.84 21.01 -13.41
N LEU A 146 -2.91 21.31 -14.69
CA LEU A 146 -2.51 22.60 -15.27
C LEU A 146 -3.15 23.82 -14.59
N PHE A 147 -4.32 23.65 -13.98
CA PHE A 147 -5.00 24.75 -13.31
C PHE A 147 -4.27 25.25 -12.04
N ILE A 148 -3.53 24.40 -11.33
CA ILE A 148 -2.73 24.83 -10.17
C ILE A 148 -1.62 25.78 -10.61
N ASN A 149 -0.96 25.47 -11.72
CA ASN A 149 0.05 26.36 -12.29
C ASN A 149 -0.54 27.69 -12.77
N LYS A 150 -1.75 27.65 -13.37
CA LYS A 150 -2.48 28.87 -13.75
C LYS A 150 -2.90 29.68 -12.54
N PHE A 151 -3.37 29.03 -11.48
CA PHE A 151 -3.72 29.72 -10.23
C PHE A 151 -2.53 30.42 -9.61
N LEU A 152 -1.38 29.77 -9.53
CA LEU A 152 -0.15 30.37 -9.01
C LEU A 152 0.36 31.52 -9.87
N ALA A 153 0.24 31.42 -11.19
CA ALA A 153 0.58 32.49 -12.12
C ALA A 153 -0.34 33.70 -11.94
N VAL A 154 -1.65 33.48 -11.79
CA VAL A 154 -2.63 34.54 -11.52
C VAL A 154 -2.38 35.18 -10.16
N ALA A 155 -2.11 34.41 -9.12
CA ALA A 155 -1.79 34.93 -7.79
C ALA A 155 -0.51 35.79 -7.81
N ARG A 156 0.53 35.39 -8.54
CA ARG A 156 1.73 36.21 -8.73
C ARG A 156 1.47 37.49 -9.51
N SER A 157 0.60 37.45 -10.51
CA SER A 157 0.20 38.63 -11.28
C SER A 157 -0.56 39.64 -10.45
N ILE A 158 -1.38 39.19 -9.49
CA ILE A 158 -2.14 40.07 -8.58
C ILE A 158 -1.25 40.69 -7.52
N MET A 159 -0.18 39.99 -7.10
CA MET A 159 0.74 40.47 -6.04
C MET A 159 1.88 41.35 -6.57
N SER A 160 2.03 41.47 -7.86
CA SER A 160 2.95 42.41 -8.49
C SER A 160 2.20 43.67 -8.94
#